data_c8ad5d5227a1e809029b9e34556a9d26
#
_entry.id   c8ad5d5227a1e809029b9e34556a9d26
#
_cell.length_a   1.000
_cell.length_b   1.000
_cell.length_c   1.000
_cell.angle_alpha   90.00
_cell.angle_beta   90.00
_cell.angle_gamma   90.00
#
_symmetry.space_group_name_H-M   'P 1'
#
loop_
_entity.id
_entity.type
_entity.pdbx_description
1 polymer ?
#
loop_
_entity_poly.entity_id
_entity_poly.type
_entity_poly.pdbx_seq_one_letter_code
_entity_poly.pdbx_strand_id
1 'polypeptide(L)'
;MTDQLETQQADSTSSPVGETDGSGVQFAGGRLALLLLALVGIGYLNPWMLLVITALVVMIFLHELGHYVMARRADMKVTEFFLFFGPKIWSFRRGETEYGIKCIPAGAYVKIIGMSNLEEVPPEDEARTYRQKPFRHRFGVAVAGSTMHFILALGLLFVALTAIGQPAGTFDPDTQARSWQIREVIPGSGASEAGIVEGDRITPIDGTPIATFDDLREVLEPLRGTDATVPISYVRDGEVSETQVLLRDYTYQGRTSNGFGVVLGSPDVEKVNPAKALVQTPVEFTRITRMSLEALGRFFTPGGISDFAGQVGSARADRAALQNAEANTPPPEVSENRLISIWGLIRLGSDAGSVDPSSLIVLFALINIFIGVFNLLPLLPFDGGHVVIAVYEKVQEMRTGTRRYFADLRRWEPLVYGVVILLGMLFVSTLWLDIVNPLEVR
;
A
#
# COMPACT_ATOMS: atom_id res chain seq x y z
N MET A 1 81.56 -14.27 11.96
CA MET A 1 80.92 -14.28 10.66
C MET A 1 79.43 -13.98 10.93
N THR A 2 79.16 -12.75 11.24
CA THR A 2 78.40 -11.67 10.66
C THR A 2 77.37 -12.18 9.67
N ASP A 3 76.12 -12.04 10.05
CA ASP A 3 75.21 -11.54 9.07
C ASP A 3 74.03 -10.79 9.69
N GLN A 4 73.68 -9.69 9.03
CA GLN A 4 72.75 -8.66 9.44
C GLN A 4 71.35 -9.11 9.18
N LEU A 5 70.44 -8.90 10.14
CA LEU A 5 69.00 -8.88 9.90
C LEU A 5 68.52 -7.42 9.96
N GLU A 6 68.31 -6.85 8.79
CA GLU A 6 67.67 -5.57 8.61
C GLU A 6 66.22 -5.60 9.07
N THR A 7 65.95 -4.77 10.02
CA THR A 7 64.61 -4.45 10.52
C THR A 7 63.91 -3.56 9.49
N GLN A 8 62.98 -4.10 8.71
CA GLN A 8 62.04 -3.28 7.95
C GLN A 8 60.94 -2.78 8.89
N GLN A 9 61.05 -1.54 9.24
CA GLN A 9 60.02 -0.74 9.89
C GLN A 9 58.94 -0.42 8.87
N ALA A 10 57.76 -1.06 8.99
CA ALA A 10 56.60 -0.70 8.21
C ALA A 10 56.02 0.63 8.75
N ASP A 11 56.19 1.64 7.93
CA ASP A 11 55.68 2.98 8.15
C ASP A 11 54.13 2.95 7.98
N SER A 12 53.41 3.00 9.08
CA SER A 12 51.98 3.13 9.10
C SER A 12 51.61 4.61 8.86
N THR A 13 51.54 5.01 7.61
CA THR A 13 50.96 6.28 7.24
C THR A 13 49.46 6.25 7.52
N SER A 14 49.08 6.82 8.66
CA SER A 14 47.71 7.23 8.93
C SER A 14 47.26 8.23 7.88
N SER A 15 46.36 7.82 7.01
CA SER A 15 45.72 8.75 6.07
C SER A 15 44.93 9.81 6.84
N PRO A 16 45.14 11.09 6.57
CA PRO A 16 44.41 12.15 7.24
C PRO A 16 42.94 12.07 6.82
N VAL A 17 42.05 12.19 7.81
CA VAL A 17 40.61 12.39 7.63
C VAL A 17 40.42 13.56 6.66
N GLY A 18 39.84 13.26 5.49
CA GLY A 18 39.71 14.16 4.38
C GLY A 18 39.08 15.49 4.78
N GLU A 19 39.79 16.55 4.51
CA GLU A 19 39.29 17.90 4.40
C GLU A 19 38.07 17.90 3.49
N THR A 20 36.98 18.49 3.95
CA THR A 20 35.77 18.73 3.13
C THR A 20 36.15 19.70 2.03
N ASP A 21 36.43 19.18 0.84
CA ASP A 21 36.71 19.94 -0.34
C ASP A 21 35.45 20.81 -0.64
N GLY A 22 35.63 22.15 -0.64
CA GLY A 22 34.57 23.12 -0.88
C GLY A 22 33.88 22.97 -2.25
N SER A 23 34.43 22.16 -3.15
CA SER A 23 33.82 21.82 -4.44
C SER A 23 32.55 20.97 -4.28
N GLY A 24 32.46 20.15 -3.23
CA GLY A 24 31.30 19.32 -2.96
C GLY A 24 30.00 20.10 -2.64
N VAL A 25 30.16 21.29 -2.03
CA VAL A 25 29.01 22.15 -1.67
C VAL A 25 28.44 22.87 -2.89
N GLN A 26 29.27 23.31 -3.83
CA GLN A 26 28.82 23.98 -5.05
C GLN A 26 28.04 23.04 -5.99
N PHE A 27 28.48 21.80 -6.14
CA PHE A 27 27.75 20.78 -6.91
C PHE A 27 26.44 20.33 -6.24
N ALA A 28 26.34 20.36 -4.91
CA ALA A 28 25.14 20.00 -4.17
C ALA A 28 24.02 21.03 -4.43
N GLY A 29 24.30 22.34 -4.44
CA GLY A 29 23.34 23.39 -4.74
C GLY A 29 22.74 23.28 -6.14
N GLY A 30 23.56 23.01 -7.17
CA GLY A 30 23.11 22.82 -8.54
C GLY A 30 22.21 21.60 -8.72
N ARG A 31 22.54 20.47 -8.08
CA ARG A 31 21.72 19.25 -8.12
C ARG A 31 20.37 19.45 -7.43
N LEU A 32 20.36 20.12 -6.28
CA LEU A 32 19.11 20.46 -5.58
C LEU A 32 18.23 21.41 -6.41
N ALA A 33 18.82 22.43 -7.02
CA ALA A 33 18.10 23.35 -7.92
C ALA A 33 17.48 22.60 -9.11
N LEU A 34 18.19 21.66 -9.70
CA LEU A 34 17.69 20.85 -10.81
C LEU A 34 16.53 19.94 -10.38
N LEU A 35 16.59 19.35 -9.19
CA LEU A 35 15.48 18.57 -8.61
C LEU A 35 14.25 19.47 -8.40
N LEU A 36 14.43 20.66 -7.80
CA LEU A 36 13.33 21.59 -7.57
C LEU A 36 12.71 22.07 -8.89
N LEU A 37 13.53 22.37 -9.89
CA LEU A 37 13.05 22.75 -11.24
C LEU A 37 12.26 21.61 -11.88
N ALA A 38 12.70 20.36 -11.73
CA ALA A 38 11.97 19.19 -12.23
C ALA A 38 10.60 19.05 -11.54
N LEU A 39 10.54 19.22 -10.20
CA LEU A 39 9.29 19.19 -9.45
C LEU A 39 8.34 20.33 -9.84
N VAL A 40 8.86 21.54 -10.02
CA VAL A 40 8.08 22.68 -10.52
C VAL A 40 7.56 22.41 -11.94
N GLY A 41 8.39 21.82 -12.82
CA GLY A 41 7.99 21.43 -14.16
C GLY A 41 6.86 20.39 -14.16
N ILE A 42 6.97 19.35 -13.32
CA ILE A 42 5.91 18.34 -13.13
C ILE A 42 4.63 19.02 -12.62
N GLY A 43 4.72 19.88 -11.62
CA GLY A 43 3.56 20.58 -11.06
C GLY A 43 2.87 21.52 -12.04
N TYR A 44 3.63 22.15 -12.94
CA TYR A 44 3.09 22.99 -14.00
C TYR A 44 2.36 22.14 -15.06
N LEU A 45 2.92 21.00 -15.43
CA LEU A 45 2.33 20.11 -16.44
C LEU A 45 1.15 19.31 -15.88
N ASN A 46 1.25 18.82 -14.66
CA ASN A 46 0.22 18.01 -14.00
C ASN A 46 0.30 18.17 -12.46
N PRO A 47 -0.51 19.06 -11.86
CA PRO A 47 -0.49 19.29 -10.42
C PRO A 47 -0.92 18.08 -9.60
N TRP A 48 -1.81 17.22 -10.12
CA TRP A 48 -2.24 16.01 -9.46
C TRP A 48 -1.13 14.97 -9.38
N MET A 49 -0.35 14.84 -10.44
CA MET A 49 0.83 13.97 -10.45
C MET A 49 1.85 14.43 -9.39
N LEU A 50 2.13 15.72 -9.29
CA LEU A 50 3.02 16.26 -8.25
C LEU A 50 2.46 15.99 -6.84
N LEU A 51 1.15 16.17 -6.64
CA LEU A 51 0.50 15.88 -5.36
C LEU A 51 0.68 14.41 -4.97
N VAL A 52 0.41 13.48 -5.89
CA VAL A 52 0.55 12.03 -5.63
C VAL A 52 1.99 11.67 -5.32
N ILE A 53 2.96 12.16 -6.11
CA ILE A 53 4.39 11.93 -5.86
C ILE A 53 4.78 12.46 -4.47
N THR A 54 4.35 13.68 -4.14
CA THR A 54 4.66 14.31 -2.84
C THR A 54 4.05 13.50 -1.69
N ALA A 55 2.80 13.05 -1.83
CA ALA A 55 2.15 12.22 -0.81
C ALA A 55 2.88 10.89 -0.59
N LEU A 56 3.29 10.20 -1.68
CA LEU A 56 4.08 8.97 -1.58
C LEU A 56 5.43 9.21 -0.88
N VAL A 57 6.12 10.30 -1.21
CA VAL A 57 7.38 10.67 -0.54
C VAL A 57 7.16 10.95 0.94
N VAL A 58 6.10 11.67 1.30
CA VAL A 58 5.74 11.94 2.71
C VAL A 58 5.41 10.64 3.44
N MET A 59 4.68 9.71 2.83
CA MET A 59 4.37 8.41 3.44
C MET A 59 5.62 7.60 3.74
N ILE A 60 6.56 7.52 2.79
CA ILE A 60 7.84 6.84 2.96
C ILE A 60 8.70 7.55 4.03
N PHE A 61 8.74 8.89 4.00
CA PHE A 61 9.44 9.67 5.02
C PHE A 61 8.91 9.40 6.42
N LEU A 62 7.59 9.35 6.61
CA LEU A 62 6.97 9.10 7.90
C LEU A 62 7.19 7.65 8.37
N HIS A 63 7.24 6.69 7.46
CA HIS A 63 7.64 5.32 7.75
C HIS A 63 9.04 5.28 8.38
N GLU A 64 10.04 5.86 7.70
CA GLU A 64 11.42 5.92 8.18
C GLU A 64 11.56 6.75 9.47
N LEU A 65 10.75 7.81 9.59
CA LEU A 65 10.69 8.60 10.82
C LEU A 65 10.22 7.76 12.02
N GLY A 66 9.33 6.80 11.79
CA GLY A 66 8.91 5.83 12.80
C GLY A 66 10.09 5.04 13.36
N HIS A 67 10.89 4.42 12.47
CA HIS A 67 12.11 3.70 12.84
C HIS A 67 13.11 4.60 13.57
N TYR A 68 13.36 5.78 13.03
CA TYR A 68 14.26 6.77 13.60
C TYR A 68 13.88 7.15 15.03
N VAL A 69 12.61 7.52 15.25
CA VAL A 69 12.13 7.95 16.56
C VAL A 69 12.24 6.82 17.59
N MET A 70 11.86 5.60 17.22
CA MET A 70 11.93 4.44 18.11
C MET A 70 13.36 4.03 18.40
N ALA A 71 14.27 4.07 17.42
CA ALA A 71 15.69 3.82 17.62
C ALA A 71 16.32 4.85 18.58
N ARG A 72 16.04 6.13 18.39
CA ARG A 72 16.52 7.21 19.24
C ARG A 72 15.99 7.10 20.68
N ARG A 73 14.70 6.77 20.84
CA ARG A 73 14.10 6.52 22.17
C ARG A 73 14.71 5.32 22.89
N ALA A 74 15.21 4.35 22.13
CA ALA A 74 15.90 3.17 22.66
C ALA A 74 17.41 3.39 22.85
N ASP A 75 17.91 4.61 22.69
CA ASP A 75 19.34 4.94 22.72
C ASP A 75 20.16 4.06 21.77
N MET A 76 19.66 3.87 20.55
CA MET A 76 20.42 3.27 19.45
C MET A 76 21.12 4.38 18.67
N LYS A 77 22.33 4.12 18.17
CA LYS A 77 23.05 5.07 17.32
C LYS A 77 22.51 4.97 15.90
N VAL A 78 22.01 6.11 15.40
CA VAL A 78 21.53 6.27 14.02
C VAL A 78 22.52 7.15 13.28
N THR A 79 23.15 6.61 12.24
CA THR A 79 24.20 7.29 11.49
C THR A 79 23.68 8.03 10.27
N GLU A 80 22.63 7.50 9.61
CA GLU A 80 22.11 8.09 8.39
C GLU A 80 20.56 8.09 8.41
N PHE A 81 20.00 9.17 7.87
CA PHE A 81 18.57 9.29 7.53
C PHE A 81 18.46 9.94 6.15
N PHE A 82 18.19 9.15 5.14
CA PHE A 82 18.16 9.62 3.77
C PHE A 82 16.83 9.30 3.09
N LEU A 83 16.31 10.29 2.37
CA LEU A 83 15.34 10.04 1.31
C LEU A 83 16.10 9.58 0.07
N PHE A 84 15.60 8.52 -0.56
CA PHE A 84 16.12 7.95 -1.81
C PHE A 84 17.48 7.24 -1.66
N PHE A 85 17.95 6.66 -2.75
CA PHE A 85 19.20 5.88 -2.82
C PHE A 85 20.18 6.49 -3.83
N GLY A 86 21.38 5.92 -3.92
CA GLY A 86 22.43 6.32 -4.87
C GLY A 86 23.25 7.52 -4.42
N PRO A 87 23.82 8.30 -5.35
CA PRO A 87 24.65 9.47 -5.04
C PRO A 87 23.90 10.56 -4.30
N LYS A 88 24.58 11.24 -3.37
CA LYS A 88 24.00 12.34 -2.59
C LYS A 88 23.71 13.55 -3.49
N ILE A 89 22.48 14.09 -3.42
CA ILE A 89 22.12 15.38 -3.99
C ILE A 89 22.48 16.47 -2.98
N TRP A 90 22.02 16.30 -1.74
CA TRP A 90 22.24 17.24 -0.65
C TRP A 90 22.20 16.50 0.69
N SER A 91 23.05 16.92 1.64
CA SER A 91 23.02 16.40 3.01
C SER A 91 23.53 17.43 4.01
N PHE A 92 23.14 17.25 5.26
CA PHE A 92 23.67 17.98 6.39
C PHE A 92 23.80 17.04 7.59
N ARG A 93 24.71 17.36 8.52
CA ARG A 93 24.92 16.57 9.74
C ARG A 93 24.38 17.32 10.95
N ARG A 94 23.61 16.62 11.77
CA ARG A 94 23.14 17.11 13.06
C ARG A 94 23.39 16.06 14.14
N GLY A 95 24.33 16.35 15.05
CA GLY A 95 24.79 15.36 16.01
C GLY A 95 25.51 14.21 15.34
N GLU A 96 25.11 12.99 15.63
CA GLU A 96 25.70 11.76 15.09
C GLU A 96 25.04 11.29 13.78
N THR A 97 23.92 11.89 13.39
CA THR A 97 23.13 11.49 12.20
C THR A 97 23.38 12.44 11.04
N GLU A 98 23.61 11.90 9.85
CA GLU A 98 23.62 12.61 8.58
C GLU A 98 22.23 12.49 7.94
N TYR A 99 21.63 13.62 7.58
CA TYR A 99 20.32 13.72 6.93
C TYR A 99 20.49 14.21 5.50
N GLY A 100 19.69 13.69 4.57
CA GLY A 100 19.81 14.19 3.21
C GLY A 100 18.88 13.55 2.20
N ILE A 101 19.10 13.92 0.93
CA ILE A 101 18.39 13.43 -0.24
C ILE A 101 19.41 12.87 -1.24
N LYS A 102 19.09 11.70 -1.78
CA LYS A 102 19.86 11.02 -2.83
C LYS A 102 19.11 11.07 -4.16
N CYS A 103 19.69 10.60 -5.26
CA CYS A 103 19.16 10.87 -6.61
C CYS A 103 18.19 9.81 -7.13
N ILE A 104 18.11 8.60 -6.57
CA ILE A 104 17.27 7.49 -7.07
C ILE A 104 16.01 7.39 -6.20
N PRO A 105 14.82 7.80 -6.68
CA PRO A 105 13.60 7.86 -5.88
C PRO A 105 12.96 6.47 -5.69
N ALA A 106 13.72 5.53 -5.15
CA ALA A 106 13.29 4.14 -4.92
C ALA A 106 13.02 3.83 -3.44
N GLY A 107 12.66 4.84 -2.62
CA GLY A 107 12.38 4.66 -1.20
C GLY A 107 13.13 5.65 -0.32
N ALA A 108 13.30 5.30 0.95
CA ALA A 108 14.12 6.00 1.93
C ALA A 108 14.79 4.97 2.84
N TYR A 109 15.68 5.40 3.73
CA TYR A 109 16.25 4.50 4.72
C TYR A 109 16.79 5.24 5.95
N VAL A 110 16.77 4.54 7.06
CA VAL A 110 17.41 4.92 8.30
C VAL A 110 18.48 3.87 8.63
N LYS A 111 19.75 4.28 8.75
CA LYS A 111 20.84 3.39 9.12
C LYS A 111 21.02 3.36 10.63
N ILE A 112 20.50 2.31 11.24
CA ILE A 112 20.69 1.99 12.66
C ILE A 112 21.82 0.97 12.74
N ILE A 113 22.90 1.27 13.45
CA ILE A 113 24.06 0.39 13.54
C ILE A 113 23.70 -0.95 14.21
N GLY A 114 24.32 -2.03 13.71
CA GLY A 114 24.12 -3.38 14.23
C GLY A 114 22.71 -3.95 14.05
N MET A 115 21.96 -3.50 13.02
CA MET A 115 20.72 -4.17 12.61
C MET A 115 20.97 -5.57 12.06
N SER A 116 22.11 -5.75 11.39
CA SER A 116 22.62 -7.08 11.03
C SER A 116 23.66 -7.53 12.04
N ASN A 117 23.61 -8.81 12.46
CA ASN A 117 24.64 -9.41 13.30
C ASN A 117 25.98 -9.60 12.56
N LEU A 118 25.99 -9.37 11.24
CA LEU A 118 27.18 -9.45 10.39
C LEU A 118 27.89 -8.10 10.25
N GLU A 119 27.27 -7.00 10.72
CA GLU A 119 27.85 -5.67 10.65
C GLU A 119 28.98 -5.51 11.67
N GLU A 120 30.16 -5.14 11.19
CA GLU A 120 31.29 -4.76 12.04
C GLU A 120 31.05 -3.35 12.60
N VAL A 121 31.03 -3.22 13.92
CA VAL A 121 30.78 -1.97 14.63
C VAL A 121 31.96 -1.70 15.55
N PRO A 122 32.45 -0.44 15.64
CA PRO A 122 33.50 -0.08 16.60
C PRO A 122 33.11 -0.47 18.03
N PRO A 123 34.04 -0.97 18.84
CA PRO A 123 33.76 -1.45 20.21
C PRO A 123 33.09 -0.40 21.11
N GLU A 124 33.40 0.87 20.93
CA GLU A 124 32.80 2.00 21.66
C GLU A 124 31.31 2.20 21.34
N ASP A 125 30.87 1.80 20.15
CA ASP A 125 29.49 1.93 19.71
C ASP A 125 28.66 0.68 19.95
N GLU A 126 29.28 -0.47 20.25
CA GLU A 126 28.59 -1.77 20.36
C GLU A 126 27.41 -1.74 21.34
N ALA A 127 27.55 -1.06 22.48
CA ALA A 127 26.48 -0.92 23.48
C ALA A 127 25.23 -0.19 22.94
N ARG A 128 25.39 0.59 21.88
CA ARG A 128 24.32 1.38 21.22
C ARG A 128 23.84 0.75 19.93
N THR A 129 24.26 -0.48 19.60
CA THR A 129 23.75 -1.22 18.45
C THR A 129 22.32 -1.74 18.67
N TYR A 130 21.58 -1.93 17.56
CA TYR A 130 20.25 -2.57 17.59
C TYR A 130 20.31 -3.95 18.26
N ARG A 131 21.30 -4.79 17.90
CA ARG A 131 21.46 -6.17 18.40
C ARG A 131 21.66 -6.24 19.91
N GLN A 132 22.22 -5.20 20.55
CA GLN A 132 22.45 -5.15 22.01
C GLN A 132 21.23 -4.69 22.80
N LYS A 133 20.21 -4.15 22.16
CA LYS A 133 19.01 -3.67 22.89
C LYS A 133 18.07 -4.81 23.28
N PRO A 134 17.29 -4.64 24.39
CA PRO A 134 16.27 -5.60 24.80
C PRO A 134 15.23 -5.87 23.70
N PHE A 135 14.63 -7.06 23.72
CA PHE A 135 13.59 -7.47 22.75
C PHE A 135 12.54 -6.40 22.49
N ARG A 136 11.97 -5.81 23.55
CA ARG A 136 10.91 -4.77 23.43
C ARG A 136 11.34 -3.58 22.56
N HIS A 137 12.61 -3.16 22.65
CA HIS A 137 13.12 -2.06 21.85
C HIS A 137 13.37 -2.48 20.40
N ARG A 138 13.96 -3.65 20.18
CA ARG A 138 14.18 -4.21 18.83
C ARG A 138 12.85 -4.42 18.10
N PHE A 139 11.89 -5.06 18.78
CA PHE A 139 10.53 -5.25 18.26
C PHE A 139 9.85 -3.91 17.95
N GLY A 140 9.91 -2.94 18.88
CA GLY A 140 9.32 -1.62 18.69
C GLY A 140 9.91 -0.87 17.50
N VAL A 141 11.23 -0.94 17.27
CA VAL A 141 11.86 -0.37 16.08
C VAL A 141 11.38 -1.10 14.82
N ALA A 142 11.37 -2.44 14.83
CA ALA A 142 10.99 -3.22 13.64
C ALA A 142 9.54 -2.99 13.19
N VAL A 143 8.59 -2.74 14.10
CA VAL A 143 7.19 -2.48 13.72
C VAL A 143 6.88 -0.99 13.50
N ALA A 144 7.83 -0.09 13.79
CA ALA A 144 7.57 1.35 13.85
C ALA A 144 7.15 1.93 12.50
N GLY A 145 7.80 1.50 11.40
CA GLY A 145 7.47 1.96 10.05
C GLY A 145 6.03 1.60 9.67
N SER A 146 5.66 0.32 9.80
CA SER A 146 4.28 -0.13 9.55
C SER A 146 3.26 0.55 10.46
N THR A 147 3.62 0.80 11.72
CA THR A 147 2.74 1.54 12.66
C THR A 147 2.45 2.95 12.16
N MET A 148 3.43 3.65 11.58
CA MET A 148 3.21 4.99 11.00
C MET A 148 2.24 4.94 9.83
N HIS A 149 2.35 3.94 8.95
CA HIS A 149 1.37 3.73 7.88
C HIS A 149 -0.05 3.50 8.43
N PHE A 150 -0.21 2.69 9.47
CA PHE A 150 -1.51 2.42 10.07
C PHE A 150 -2.11 3.65 10.77
N ILE A 151 -1.30 4.47 11.44
CA ILE A 151 -1.74 5.74 12.01
C ILE A 151 -2.23 6.70 10.92
N LEU A 152 -1.47 6.82 9.82
CA LEU A 152 -1.87 7.63 8.67
C LEU A 152 -3.16 7.13 8.04
N ALA A 153 -3.29 5.82 7.84
CA ALA A 153 -4.49 5.20 7.27
C ALA A 153 -5.72 5.48 8.13
N LEU A 154 -5.62 5.30 9.45
CA LEU A 154 -6.71 5.61 10.38
C LEU A 154 -7.10 7.10 10.29
N GLY A 155 -6.12 8.01 10.27
CA GLY A 155 -6.39 9.45 10.11
C GLY A 155 -7.08 9.77 8.79
N LEU A 156 -6.61 9.20 7.67
CA LEU A 156 -7.19 9.41 6.35
C LEU A 156 -8.59 8.82 6.23
N LEU A 157 -8.84 7.62 6.77
CA LEU A 157 -10.19 7.01 6.80
C LEU A 157 -11.16 7.85 7.64
N PHE A 158 -10.71 8.36 8.78
CA PHE A 158 -11.53 9.25 9.60
C PHE A 158 -11.91 10.53 8.84
N VAL A 159 -10.95 11.13 8.13
CA VAL A 159 -11.20 12.31 7.27
C VAL A 159 -12.11 11.94 6.11
N ALA A 160 -11.92 10.78 5.48
CA ALA A 160 -12.80 10.31 4.41
C ALA A 160 -14.24 10.21 4.89
N LEU A 161 -14.51 9.56 6.01
CA LEU A 161 -15.86 9.39 6.55
C LEU A 161 -16.51 10.71 6.96
N THR A 162 -15.75 11.64 7.57
CA THR A 162 -16.31 12.87 8.14
C THR A 162 -16.38 14.04 7.16
N ALA A 163 -15.39 14.21 6.30
CA ALA A 163 -15.29 15.35 5.38
C ALA A 163 -15.84 15.02 4.00
N ILE A 164 -15.54 13.84 3.45
CA ILE A 164 -16.06 13.37 2.16
C ILE A 164 -17.42 12.76 2.37
N GLY A 165 -17.49 11.71 3.21
CA GLY A 165 -18.67 10.90 3.47
C GLY A 165 -18.56 9.51 2.87
N GLN A 166 -19.63 8.73 3.02
CA GLN A 166 -19.77 7.39 2.45
C GLN A 166 -20.88 7.37 1.41
N PRO A 167 -20.80 6.51 0.39
CA PRO A 167 -21.88 6.33 -0.55
C PRO A 167 -23.16 5.91 0.18
N ALA A 168 -24.24 6.59 -0.11
CA ALA A 168 -25.56 6.35 0.46
C ALA A 168 -26.64 6.43 -0.61
N GLY A 169 -27.76 5.73 -0.42
CA GLY A 169 -28.91 5.86 -1.31
C GLY A 169 -29.47 7.28 -1.31
N THR A 170 -30.13 7.66 -2.39
CA THR A 170 -30.80 8.96 -2.53
C THR A 170 -31.88 9.10 -1.46
N PHE A 171 -31.85 10.19 -0.70
CA PHE A 171 -32.82 10.46 0.34
C PHE A 171 -34.12 10.98 -0.27
N ASP A 172 -35.24 10.34 0.10
CA ASP A 172 -36.57 10.76 -0.26
C ASP A 172 -37.21 11.50 0.94
N PRO A 173 -37.49 12.80 0.83
CA PRO A 173 -38.07 13.57 1.92
C PRO A 173 -39.52 13.17 2.25
N ASP A 174 -40.25 12.61 1.30
CA ASP A 174 -41.66 12.23 1.50
C ASP A 174 -41.77 10.93 2.29
N THR A 175 -40.91 9.96 2.02
CA THR A 175 -40.92 8.68 2.71
C THR A 175 -39.95 8.65 3.89
N GLN A 176 -39.11 9.68 4.08
CA GLN A 176 -38.02 9.75 5.08
C GLN A 176 -37.07 8.56 4.98
N ALA A 177 -36.94 7.94 3.83
CA ALA A 177 -36.13 6.77 3.56
C ALA A 177 -35.06 7.07 2.48
N ARG A 178 -34.03 6.24 2.45
CA ARG A 178 -33.06 6.23 1.36
C ARG A 178 -33.35 5.08 0.42
N SER A 179 -33.16 5.31 -0.87
CA SER A 179 -33.36 4.31 -1.92
C SER A 179 -32.20 4.30 -2.89
N TRP A 180 -31.94 3.15 -3.50
CA TRP A 180 -30.92 2.98 -4.51
C TRP A 180 -31.56 2.84 -5.87
N GLN A 181 -31.36 3.80 -6.77
CA GLN A 181 -31.83 3.71 -8.15
C GLN A 181 -31.00 2.68 -8.92
N ILE A 182 -31.66 1.82 -9.64
CA ILE A 182 -31.03 0.85 -10.55
C ILE A 182 -30.73 1.56 -11.86
N ARG A 183 -29.46 1.57 -12.25
CA ARG A 183 -28.97 2.11 -13.52
C ARG A 183 -28.96 1.06 -14.62
N GLU A 184 -28.70 -0.20 -14.27
CA GLU A 184 -28.63 -1.29 -15.22
C GLU A 184 -28.97 -2.61 -14.54
N VAL A 185 -29.70 -3.47 -15.23
CA VAL A 185 -29.99 -4.84 -14.79
C VAL A 185 -29.25 -5.80 -15.73
N ILE A 186 -28.47 -6.67 -15.13
CA ILE A 186 -27.60 -7.59 -15.87
C ILE A 186 -28.44 -8.74 -16.43
N PRO A 187 -28.43 -8.98 -17.75
CA PRO A 187 -29.20 -10.07 -18.36
C PRO A 187 -28.84 -11.44 -17.76
N GLY A 188 -29.88 -12.24 -17.49
CA GLY A 188 -29.72 -13.58 -16.90
C GLY A 188 -29.37 -13.60 -15.40
N SER A 189 -29.39 -12.46 -14.72
CA SER A 189 -29.27 -12.35 -13.28
C SER A 189 -30.59 -12.60 -12.55
N GLY A 190 -30.53 -12.80 -11.23
CA GLY A 190 -31.74 -12.94 -10.42
C GLY A 190 -32.68 -11.72 -10.47
N ALA A 191 -32.14 -10.51 -10.53
CA ALA A 191 -32.91 -9.29 -10.68
C ALA A 191 -33.65 -9.23 -12.03
N SER A 192 -32.97 -9.65 -13.12
CA SER A 192 -33.59 -9.73 -14.45
C SER A 192 -34.74 -10.70 -14.48
N GLU A 193 -34.63 -11.88 -13.84
CA GLU A 193 -35.71 -12.87 -13.77
C GLU A 193 -36.86 -12.46 -12.85
N ALA A 194 -36.53 -11.69 -11.79
CA ALA A 194 -37.53 -11.14 -10.88
C ALA A 194 -38.33 -9.95 -11.47
N GLY A 195 -38.01 -9.52 -12.70
CA GLY A 195 -38.72 -8.44 -13.38
C GLY A 195 -38.33 -7.03 -12.90
N ILE A 196 -37.16 -6.89 -12.25
CA ILE A 196 -36.59 -5.61 -11.92
C ILE A 196 -36.04 -4.97 -13.20
N VAL A 197 -36.22 -3.66 -13.37
CA VAL A 197 -35.81 -2.92 -14.57
C VAL A 197 -34.98 -1.67 -14.19
N GLU A 198 -34.33 -1.10 -15.18
CA GLU A 198 -33.66 0.19 -15.05
C GLU A 198 -34.66 1.27 -14.62
N GLY A 199 -34.25 2.12 -13.68
CA GLY A 199 -35.09 3.18 -13.10
C GLY A 199 -35.79 2.79 -11.81
N ASP A 200 -35.94 1.50 -11.51
CA ASP A 200 -36.47 1.04 -10.22
C ASP A 200 -35.63 1.53 -9.06
N ARG A 201 -36.24 1.77 -7.91
CA ARG A 201 -35.55 2.18 -6.69
C ARG A 201 -35.74 1.12 -5.62
N ILE A 202 -34.61 0.47 -5.23
CA ILE A 202 -34.62 -0.51 -4.13
C ILE A 202 -34.61 0.26 -2.81
N THR A 203 -35.53 -0.09 -1.90
CA THR A 203 -35.61 0.52 -0.56
C THR A 203 -35.21 -0.46 0.53
N PRO A 204 -36.03 -1.36 1.06
CA PRO A 204 -35.60 -2.41 1.97
C PRO A 204 -35.22 -3.69 1.20
N ILE A 205 -34.29 -4.45 1.80
CA ILE A 205 -33.96 -5.82 1.42
C ILE A 205 -34.20 -6.69 2.65
N ASP A 206 -35.02 -7.73 2.48
CA ASP A 206 -35.43 -8.59 3.60
C ASP A 206 -36.01 -7.79 4.79
N GLY A 207 -36.79 -6.75 4.50
CA GLY A 207 -37.35 -5.84 5.49
C GLY A 207 -36.33 -4.89 6.16
N THR A 208 -35.03 -4.99 5.83
CA THR A 208 -33.98 -4.13 6.36
C THR A 208 -33.78 -2.91 5.48
N PRO A 209 -33.89 -1.69 6.02
CA PRO A 209 -33.62 -0.47 5.27
C PRO A 209 -32.17 -0.41 4.82
N ILE A 210 -31.93 -0.11 3.56
CA ILE A 210 -30.58 0.00 2.97
C ILE A 210 -30.28 1.46 2.72
N ALA A 211 -29.79 2.14 3.73
CA ALA A 211 -29.44 3.56 3.64
C ALA A 211 -28.04 3.77 3.06
N THR A 212 -27.10 2.92 3.44
CA THR A 212 -25.68 3.01 3.05
C THR A 212 -25.21 1.77 2.31
N PHE A 213 -24.05 1.86 1.67
CA PHE A 213 -23.43 0.69 1.03
C PHE A 213 -23.01 -0.39 2.05
N ASP A 214 -22.77 0.02 3.29
CA ASP A 214 -22.45 -0.91 4.38
C ASP A 214 -23.67 -1.70 4.83
N ASP A 215 -24.85 -1.07 4.90
CA ASP A 215 -26.11 -1.77 5.17
C ASP A 215 -26.38 -2.82 4.08
N LEU A 216 -26.19 -2.44 2.81
CA LEU A 216 -26.33 -3.36 1.67
C LEU A 216 -25.39 -4.57 1.80
N ARG A 217 -24.13 -4.31 2.19
CA ARG A 217 -23.13 -5.37 2.37
C ARG A 217 -23.46 -6.26 3.56
N GLU A 218 -23.88 -5.69 4.68
CA GLU A 218 -24.25 -6.45 5.88
C GLU A 218 -25.36 -7.46 5.60
N VAL A 219 -26.33 -7.07 4.79
CA VAL A 219 -27.43 -7.97 4.38
C VAL A 219 -26.97 -9.01 3.36
N LEU A 220 -26.13 -8.65 2.40
CA LEU A 220 -25.77 -9.54 1.28
C LEU A 220 -24.56 -10.45 1.57
N GLU A 221 -23.59 -10.02 2.39
CA GLU A 221 -22.37 -10.79 2.62
C GLU A 221 -22.62 -12.18 3.22
N PRO A 222 -23.53 -12.38 4.19
CA PRO A 222 -23.85 -13.70 4.73
C PRO A 222 -24.50 -14.64 3.70
N LEU A 223 -25.11 -14.09 2.64
CA LEU A 223 -25.83 -14.82 1.61
C LEU A 223 -24.98 -15.11 0.36
N ARG A 224 -23.78 -14.58 0.31
CA ARG A 224 -22.88 -14.69 -0.83
C ARG A 224 -22.47 -16.14 -1.08
N GLY A 225 -22.58 -16.59 -2.34
CA GLY A 225 -22.27 -17.98 -2.72
C GLY A 225 -23.36 -18.98 -2.33
N THR A 226 -24.50 -18.50 -1.87
CA THR A 226 -25.70 -19.31 -1.65
C THR A 226 -26.73 -19.00 -2.74
N ASP A 227 -27.52 -20.00 -3.14
CA ASP A 227 -28.68 -19.80 -4.02
C ASP A 227 -29.89 -19.33 -3.21
N ALA A 228 -29.69 -18.33 -2.34
CA ALA A 228 -30.74 -17.81 -1.47
C ALA A 228 -31.71 -16.92 -2.28
N THR A 229 -32.99 -17.02 -1.95
CA THR A 229 -34.00 -16.09 -2.45
C THR A 229 -34.28 -15.03 -1.41
N VAL A 230 -34.17 -13.77 -1.80
CA VAL A 230 -34.28 -12.60 -0.91
C VAL A 230 -35.45 -11.73 -1.33
N PRO A 231 -36.36 -11.38 -0.41
CA PRO A 231 -37.43 -10.44 -0.69
C PRO A 231 -36.89 -9.02 -0.84
N ILE A 232 -37.25 -8.36 -1.93
CA ILE A 232 -36.84 -6.98 -2.23
C ILE A 232 -38.09 -6.15 -2.46
N SER A 233 -38.17 -5.01 -1.78
CA SER A 233 -39.18 -4.00 -2.09
C SER A 233 -38.55 -2.95 -3.01
N TYR A 234 -39.24 -2.57 -4.04
CA TYR A 234 -38.84 -1.53 -4.99
C TYR A 234 -39.96 -0.59 -5.32
N VAL A 235 -39.61 0.62 -5.73
CA VAL A 235 -40.57 1.65 -6.19
C VAL A 235 -40.40 1.82 -7.70
N ARG A 236 -41.50 1.66 -8.43
CA ARG A 236 -41.60 1.92 -9.85
C ARG A 236 -42.78 2.85 -10.10
N ASP A 237 -42.58 3.95 -10.82
CA ASP A 237 -43.62 4.95 -11.13
C ASP A 237 -44.38 5.47 -9.89
N GLY A 238 -43.73 5.50 -8.73
CA GLY A 238 -44.34 5.90 -7.45
C GLY A 238 -45.08 4.81 -6.69
N GLU A 239 -45.23 3.62 -7.26
CA GLU A 239 -45.86 2.47 -6.61
C GLU A 239 -44.83 1.54 -5.99
N VAL A 240 -45.06 1.13 -4.73
CA VAL A 240 -44.21 0.16 -4.02
C VAL A 240 -44.66 -1.24 -4.43
N SER A 241 -43.71 -2.04 -4.90
CA SER A 241 -43.89 -3.44 -5.25
C SER A 241 -42.89 -4.30 -4.52
N GLU A 242 -43.23 -5.56 -4.27
CA GLU A 242 -42.34 -6.56 -3.69
C GLU A 242 -42.10 -7.70 -4.66
N THR A 243 -40.86 -8.20 -4.69
CA THR A 243 -40.51 -9.37 -5.49
C THR A 243 -39.49 -10.22 -4.76
N GLN A 244 -39.33 -11.45 -5.23
CA GLN A 244 -38.30 -12.38 -4.71
C GLN A 244 -37.18 -12.46 -5.72
N VAL A 245 -35.96 -12.14 -5.29
CA VAL A 245 -34.77 -12.19 -6.15
C VAL A 245 -33.85 -13.34 -5.70
N LEU A 246 -33.59 -14.25 -6.62
CA LEU A 246 -32.64 -15.34 -6.41
C LEU A 246 -31.20 -14.81 -6.54
N LEU A 247 -30.39 -14.95 -5.49
CA LEU A 247 -28.98 -14.70 -5.56
C LEU A 247 -28.31 -15.82 -6.35
N ARG A 248 -27.66 -15.47 -7.45
CA ARG A 248 -26.97 -16.44 -8.31
C ARG A 248 -25.74 -15.85 -8.94
N ASP A 249 -24.95 -16.71 -9.54
CA ASP A 249 -23.81 -16.28 -10.35
C ASP A 249 -24.31 -15.62 -11.64
N TYR A 250 -23.74 -14.45 -11.93
CA TYR A 250 -23.96 -13.73 -13.17
C TYR A 250 -22.61 -13.21 -13.70
N THR A 251 -22.51 -13.00 -15.01
CA THR A 251 -21.33 -12.42 -15.63
C THR A 251 -21.62 -11.01 -16.10
N TYR A 252 -20.84 -10.06 -15.63
CA TYR A 252 -20.91 -8.65 -16.03
C TYR A 252 -19.53 -8.15 -16.36
N GLN A 253 -19.37 -7.57 -17.56
CA GLN A 253 -18.08 -7.12 -18.08
C GLN A 253 -16.96 -8.18 -17.95
N GLY A 254 -17.31 -9.45 -18.26
CA GLY A 254 -16.39 -10.58 -18.16
C GLY A 254 -16.09 -11.09 -16.76
N ARG A 255 -16.68 -10.53 -15.71
CA ARG A 255 -16.54 -11.00 -14.33
C ARG A 255 -17.75 -11.78 -13.87
N THR A 256 -17.50 -12.98 -13.35
CA THR A 256 -18.54 -13.74 -12.65
C THR A 256 -18.62 -13.29 -11.21
N SER A 257 -19.80 -12.89 -10.78
CA SER A 257 -20.09 -12.42 -9.41
C SER A 257 -21.37 -13.10 -8.94
N ASN A 258 -21.48 -13.35 -7.64
CA ASN A 258 -22.71 -13.82 -7.03
C ASN A 258 -23.48 -12.66 -6.40
N GLY A 259 -24.78 -12.56 -6.68
CA GLY A 259 -25.61 -11.49 -6.15
C GLY A 259 -26.90 -11.25 -6.94
N PHE A 260 -27.48 -10.08 -6.81
CA PHE A 260 -28.72 -9.70 -7.52
C PHE A 260 -28.50 -9.48 -9.01
N GLY A 261 -27.32 -9.00 -9.44
CA GLY A 261 -27.04 -8.63 -10.82
C GLY A 261 -27.68 -7.29 -11.23
N VAL A 262 -27.50 -6.27 -10.42
CA VAL A 262 -27.88 -4.89 -10.72
C VAL A 262 -26.66 -3.97 -10.60
N VAL A 263 -26.61 -2.93 -11.42
CA VAL A 263 -25.69 -1.79 -11.29
C VAL A 263 -26.48 -0.64 -10.67
N LEU A 264 -26.06 -0.20 -9.51
CA LEU A 264 -26.68 0.92 -8.82
C LEU A 264 -26.27 2.24 -9.48
N GLY A 265 -27.17 3.20 -9.48
CA GLY A 265 -26.90 4.58 -9.92
C GLY A 265 -25.88 5.28 -9.02
N SER A 266 -25.50 6.49 -9.41
CA SER A 266 -24.59 7.31 -8.59
C SER A 266 -25.22 7.54 -7.22
N PRO A 267 -24.53 7.13 -6.15
CA PRO A 267 -25.04 7.32 -4.79
C PRO A 267 -24.97 8.80 -4.39
N ASP A 268 -25.87 9.21 -3.50
CA ASP A 268 -25.64 10.41 -2.71
C ASP A 268 -24.43 10.17 -1.77
N VAL A 269 -23.90 11.24 -1.23
CA VAL A 269 -22.81 11.17 -0.26
C VAL A 269 -23.32 11.62 1.10
N GLU A 270 -23.25 10.72 2.08
CA GLU A 270 -23.61 11.03 3.46
C GLU A 270 -22.36 11.16 4.33
N LYS A 271 -22.17 12.35 4.93
CA LYS A 271 -21.10 12.59 5.88
C LYS A 271 -21.41 11.92 7.21
N VAL A 272 -20.45 11.16 7.72
CA VAL A 272 -20.61 10.47 8.99
C VAL A 272 -20.31 11.46 10.15
N ASN A 273 -21.18 11.47 11.15
CA ASN A 273 -20.93 12.24 12.36
C ASN A 273 -19.58 11.82 12.99
N PRO A 274 -18.72 12.77 13.45
CA PRO A 274 -17.41 12.47 14.01
C PRO A 274 -17.42 11.43 15.14
N ALA A 275 -18.43 11.43 15.99
CA ALA A 275 -18.54 10.42 17.07
C ALA A 275 -18.80 9.00 16.50
N LYS A 276 -19.64 8.87 15.47
CA LYS A 276 -19.86 7.61 14.75
C LYS A 276 -18.62 7.21 13.95
N ALA A 277 -17.95 8.17 13.32
CA ALA A 277 -16.71 7.92 12.56
C ALA A 277 -15.58 7.37 13.43
N LEU A 278 -15.45 7.79 14.70
CA LEU A 278 -14.47 7.22 15.63
C LEU A 278 -14.67 5.70 15.84
N VAL A 279 -15.89 5.21 15.74
CA VAL A 279 -16.21 3.79 15.87
C VAL A 279 -16.07 3.07 14.52
N GLN A 280 -16.51 3.69 13.43
CA GLN A 280 -16.47 3.10 12.10
C GLN A 280 -15.04 3.01 11.53
N THR A 281 -14.18 4.00 11.79
CA THR A 281 -12.81 4.02 11.26
C THR A 281 -12.01 2.76 11.59
N PRO A 282 -11.95 2.26 12.84
CA PRO A 282 -11.28 0.99 13.14
C PRO A 282 -11.91 -0.23 12.46
N VAL A 283 -13.22 -0.22 12.27
CA VAL A 283 -13.96 -1.30 11.58
C VAL A 283 -13.53 -1.34 10.12
N GLU A 284 -13.59 -0.18 9.43
CA GLU A 284 -13.15 -0.06 8.04
C GLU A 284 -11.67 -0.41 7.87
N PHE A 285 -10.82 0.08 8.77
CA PHE A 285 -9.41 -0.25 8.78
C PHE A 285 -9.18 -1.78 8.87
N THR A 286 -9.89 -2.44 9.78
CA THR A 286 -9.79 -3.90 9.96
C THR A 286 -10.28 -4.65 8.73
N ARG A 287 -11.38 -4.21 8.13
CA ARG A 287 -11.94 -4.77 6.89
C ARG A 287 -10.95 -4.68 5.73
N ILE A 288 -10.40 -3.49 5.50
CA ILE A 288 -9.43 -3.26 4.41
C ILE A 288 -8.13 -4.03 4.66
N THR A 289 -7.68 -4.10 5.92
CA THR A 289 -6.51 -4.89 6.31
C THR A 289 -6.71 -6.37 5.99
N ARG A 290 -7.88 -6.94 6.32
CA ARG A 290 -8.24 -8.32 5.98
C ARG A 290 -8.25 -8.54 4.47
N MET A 291 -8.89 -7.64 3.72
CA MET A 291 -8.90 -7.72 2.24
C MET A 291 -7.48 -7.65 1.65
N SER A 292 -6.61 -6.83 2.20
CA SER A 292 -5.20 -6.73 1.77
C SER A 292 -4.44 -8.02 2.04
N LEU A 293 -4.64 -8.66 3.20
CA LEU A 293 -4.05 -9.96 3.54
C LEU A 293 -4.57 -11.09 2.62
N GLU A 294 -5.87 -11.12 2.35
CA GLU A 294 -6.49 -12.08 1.44
C GLU A 294 -5.97 -11.92 0.00
N ALA A 295 -5.84 -10.67 -0.48
CA ALA A 295 -5.30 -10.36 -1.81
C ALA A 295 -3.84 -10.83 -1.92
N LEU A 296 -3.00 -10.52 -0.91
CA LEU A 296 -1.62 -11.00 -0.86
C LEU A 296 -1.57 -12.53 -0.82
N GLY A 297 -2.40 -13.16 0.02
CA GLY A 297 -2.48 -14.61 0.12
C GLY A 297 -2.85 -15.25 -1.22
N ARG A 298 -3.85 -14.73 -1.92
CA ARG A 298 -4.27 -15.21 -3.25
C ARG A 298 -3.18 -15.02 -4.30
N PHE A 299 -2.51 -13.86 -4.30
CA PHE A 299 -1.43 -13.57 -5.24
C PHE A 299 -0.28 -14.59 -5.16
N PHE A 300 0.13 -14.99 -3.96
CA PHE A 300 1.22 -15.95 -3.75
C PHE A 300 0.80 -17.43 -3.89
N THR A 301 -0.44 -17.70 -4.32
CA THR A 301 -0.81 -19.06 -4.76
C THR A 301 -0.24 -19.38 -6.14
N PRO A 302 -0.03 -20.66 -6.50
CA PRO A 302 0.36 -21.04 -7.86
C PRO A 302 -0.56 -20.48 -8.93
N GLY A 303 -1.88 -20.43 -8.67
CA GLY A 303 -2.88 -19.82 -9.54
C GLY A 303 -2.64 -18.31 -9.72
N GLY A 304 -2.53 -17.56 -8.62
CA GLY A 304 -2.31 -16.12 -8.68
C GLY A 304 -1.03 -15.72 -9.41
N ILE A 305 0.06 -16.48 -9.21
CA ILE A 305 1.32 -16.26 -9.95
C ILE A 305 1.15 -16.58 -11.45
N SER A 306 0.44 -17.68 -11.78
CA SER A 306 0.16 -18.06 -13.18
C SER A 306 -0.70 -17.01 -13.87
N ASP A 307 -1.74 -16.51 -13.22
CA ASP A 307 -2.63 -15.46 -13.74
C ASP A 307 -1.86 -14.17 -14.00
N PHE A 308 -1.00 -13.75 -13.07
CA PHE A 308 -0.14 -12.59 -13.26
C PHE A 308 0.83 -12.77 -14.43
N ALA A 309 1.47 -13.94 -14.56
CA ALA A 309 2.35 -14.25 -15.69
C ALA A 309 1.58 -14.22 -17.02
N GLY A 310 0.34 -14.74 -17.04
CA GLY A 310 -0.58 -14.65 -18.18
C GLY A 310 -0.86 -13.21 -18.59
N GLN A 311 -1.20 -12.34 -17.63
CA GLN A 311 -1.44 -10.91 -17.88
C GLN A 311 -0.22 -10.19 -18.48
N VAL A 312 0.98 -10.49 -17.98
CA VAL A 312 2.22 -9.92 -18.53
C VAL A 312 2.45 -10.40 -19.97
N GLY A 313 2.13 -11.67 -20.26
CA GLY A 313 2.26 -12.27 -21.59
C GLY A 313 1.25 -11.72 -22.60
N SER A 314 -0.01 -11.52 -22.18
CA SER A 314 -1.11 -11.04 -23.03
C SER A 314 -1.16 -9.51 -23.20
N ALA A 315 -0.44 -8.74 -22.39
CA ALA A 315 -0.57 -7.28 -22.28
C ALA A 315 -0.57 -6.52 -23.63
N ARG A 316 0.21 -6.95 -24.62
CA ARG A 316 0.23 -6.34 -25.95
C ARG A 316 -1.01 -6.68 -26.78
N ALA A 317 -1.47 -7.93 -26.69
CA ALA A 317 -2.66 -8.39 -27.39
C ALA A 317 -3.91 -7.71 -26.83
N ASP A 318 -4.01 -7.61 -25.49
CA ASP A 318 -5.11 -6.95 -24.79
C ASP A 318 -5.19 -5.47 -25.18
N ARG A 319 -4.05 -4.76 -25.23
CA ARG A 319 -4.00 -3.38 -25.70
C ARG A 319 -4.45 -3.23 -27.16
N ALA A 320 -3.99 -4.13 -28.04
CA ALA A 320 -4.40 -4.10 -29.45
C ALA A 320 -5.90 -4.38 -29.58
N ALA A 321 -6.45 -5.30 -28.78
CA ALA A 321 -7.88 -5.56 -28.71
C ALA A 321 -8.67 -4.32 -28.25
N LEU A 322 -8.20 -3.63 -27.21
CA LEU A 322 -8.79 -2.37 -26.74
C LEU A 322 -8.81 -1.25 -27.77
N GLN A 323 -7.73 -1.14 -28.56
CA GLN A 323 -7.60 -0.11 -29.60
C GLN A 323 -8.49 -0.39 -30.84
N ASN A 324 -8.77 -1.67 -31.09
CA ASN A 324 -9.59 -2.11 -32.24
C ASN A 324 -11.06 -2.37 -31.83
N ALA A 325 -11.39 -2.28 -30.55
CA ALA A 325 -12.76 -2.50 -30.08
C ALA A 325 -13.66 -1.37 -30.60
N GLU A 326 -14.77 -1.75 -31.24
CA GLU A 326 -15.87 -0.83 -31.54
C GLU A 326 -16.48 -0.30 -30.23
N ALA A 327 -17.14 0.87 -30.30
CA ALA A 327 -17.66 1.59 -29.10
C ALA A 327 -18.59 0.76 -28.20
N ASN A 328 -19.10 -0.37 -28.68
CA ASN A 328 -20.00 -1.29 -27.98
C ASN A 328 -19.36 -2.62 -27.54
N THR A 329 -18.05 -2.80 -27.72
CA THR A 329 -17.37 -4.02 -27.27
C THR A 329 -16.97 -3.87 -25.81
N PRO A 330 -17.36 -4.79 -24.91
CA PRO A 330 -16.92 -4.70 -23.52
C PRO A 330 -15.38 -4.73 -23.46
N PRO A 331 -14.78 -3.87 -22.62
CA PRO A 331 -13.33 -3.88 -22.45
C PRO A 331 -12.86 -5.26 -21.96
N PRO A 332 -11.66 -5.72 -22.38
CA PRO A 332 -11.11 -6.97 -21.88
C PRO A 332 -11.01 -6.94 -20.34
N GLU A 333 -11.25 -8.09 -19.75
CA GLU A 333 -11.23 -8.26 -18.29
C GLU A 333 -9.95 -7.71 -17.65
N VAL A 334 -10.11 -6.74 -16.76
CA VAL A 334 -9.03 -6.41 -15.84
C VAL A 334 -9.05 -7.45 -14.73
N SER A 335 -8.08 -8.33 -14.71
CA SER A 335 -7.97 -9.38 -13.70
C SER A 335 -7.95 -8.78 -12.28
N GLU A 336 -8.70 -9.37 -11.36
CA GLU A 336 -8.73 -8.97 -9.93
C GLU A 336 -7.34 -9.05 -9.27
N ASN A 337 -6.42 -9.83 -9.82
CA ASN A 337 -5.06 -10.04 -9.32
C ASN A 337 -4.02 -9.13 -9.98
N ARG A 338 -4.42 -8.07 -10.70
CA ARG A 338 -3.48 -7.17 -11.36
C ARG A 338 -2.71 -6.35 -10.32
N LEU A 339 -1.39 -6.54 -10.28
CA LEU A 339 -0.49 -5.65 -9.55
C LEU A 339 -0.22 -4.39 -10.36
N ILE A 340 -0.09 -3.28 -9.65
CA ILE A 340 0.16 -1.96 -10.21
C ILE A 340 1.57 -1.54 -9.79
N SER A 341 2.38 -1.01 -10.72
CA SER A 341 3.68 -0.44 -10.39
C SER A 341 3.54 0.93 -9.70
N ILE A 342 4.64 1.44 -9.14
CA ILE A 342 4.67 2.80 -8.60
C ILE A 342 4.29 3.83 -9.68
N TRP A 343 4.74 3.64 -10.93
CA TRP A 343 4.37 4.49 -12.05
C TRP A 343 2.86 4.43 -12.37
N GLY A 344 2.31 3.21 -12.43
CA GLY A 344 0.88 2.99 -12.62
C GLY A 344 0.05 3.62 -11.51
N LEU A 345 0.52 3.52 -10.26
CA LEU A 345 -0.12 4.13 -9.10
C LEU A 345 -0.12 5.67 -9.17
N ILE A 346 1.02 6.28 -9.56
CA ILE A 346 1.12 7.74 -9.74
C ILE A 346 0.16 8.20 -10.83
N ARG A 347 0.09 7.49 -11.95
CA ARG A 347 -0.80 7.82 -13.06
C ARG A 347 -2.27 7.66 -12.65
N LEU A 348 -2.63 6.51 -12.09
CA LEU A 348 -3.99 6.24 -11.61
C LEU A 348 -4.45 7.28 -10.58
N GLY A 349 -3.58 7.62 -9.62
CA GLY A 349 -3.87 8.65 -8.63
C GLY A 349 -4.00 10.05 -9.25
N SER A 350 -3.15 10.37 -10.24
CA SER A 350 -3.26 11.65 -10.96
C SER A 350 -4.58 11.75 -11.72
N ASP A 351 -4.97 10.68 -12.43
CA ASP A 351 -6.22 10.63 -13.20
C ASP A 351 -7.43 10.71 -12.25
N ALA A 352 -7.44 9.92 -11.17
CA ALA A 352 -8.48 9.95 -10.15
C ALA A 352 -8.62 11.35 -9.50
N GLY A 353 -7.50 11.98 -9.13
CA GLY A 353 -7.48 13.31 -8.54
C GLY A 353 -7.99 14.39 -9.48
N SER A 354 -7.81 14.24 -10.79
CA SER A 354 -8.32 15.18 -11.80
C SER A 354 -9.84 15.10 -11.97
N VAL A 355 -10.43 13.94 -11.73
CA VAL A 355 -11.89 13.71 -11.79
C VAL A 355 -12.53 14.09 -10.45
N ASP A 356 -12.02 13.54 -9.36
CA ASP A 356 -12.48 13.82 -7.99
C ASP A 356 -11.30 13.85 -7.02
N PRO A 357 -10.87 15.04 -6.58
CA PRO A 357 -9.79 15.20 -5.61
C PRO A 357 -10.00 14.44 -4.30
N SER A 358 -11.24 14.23 -3.90
CA SER A 358 -11.57 13.55 -2.65
C SER A 358 -11.20 12.05 -2.69
N SER A 359 -11.22 11.43 -3.87
CA SER A 359 -10.83 10.04 -4.08
C SER A 359 -9.39 9.76 -3.67
N LEU A 360 -8.50 10.77 -3.72
CA LEU A 360 -7.10 10.64 -3.30
C LEU A 360 -6.95 10.34 -1.80
N ILE A 361 -7.85 10.85 -0.97
CA ILE A 361 -7.81 10.58 0.49
C ILE A 361 -8.05 9.09 0.73
N VAL A 362 -9.05 8.52 0.06
CA VAL A 362 -9.36 7.09 0.14
C VAL A 362 -8.23 6.27 -0.45
N LEU A 363 -7.72 6.65 -1.63
CA LEU A 363 -6.59 5.99 -2.28
C LEU A 363 -5.36 5.94 -1.37
N PHE A 364 -5.00 7.06 -0.75
CA PHE A 364 -3.85 7.11 0.16
C PHE A 364 -4.09 6.30 1.45
N ALA A 365 -5.32 6.22 1.95
CA ALA A 365 -5.65 5.34 3.06
C ALA A 365 -5.42 3.87 2.69
N LEU A 366 -5.92 3.43 1.53
CA LEU A 366 -5.72 2.07 1.00
C LEU A 366 -4.25 1.73 0.81
N ILE A 367 -3.48 2.64 0.19
CA ILE A 367 -2.03 2.47 -0.03
C ILE A 367 -1.30 2.31 1.31
N ASN A 368 -1.62 3.15 2.31
CA ASN A 368 -0.98 3.04 3.62
C ASN A 368 -1.29 1.71 4.31
N ILE A 369 -2.52 1.22 4.25
CA ILE A 369 -2.86 -0.09 4.81
C ILE A 369 -2.08 -1.19 4.08
N PHE A 370 -2.10 -1.18 2.74
CA PHE A 370 -1.44 -2.19 1.94
C PHE A 370 0.08 -2.21 2.20
N ILE A 371 0.76 -1.06 2.16
CA ILE A 371 2.21 -0.97 2.41
C ILE A 371 2.52 -1.37 3.85
N GLY A 372 1.72 -0.95 4.84
CA GLY A 372 1.91 -1.34 6.22
C GLY A 372 1.82 -2.85 6.43
N VAL A 373 0.84 -3.51 5.80
CA VAL A 373 0.68 -4.98 5.81
C VAL A 373 1.82 -5.67 5.07
N PHE A 374 2.19 -5.16 3.89
CA PHE A 374 3.26 -5.72 3.06
C PHE A 374 4.62 -5.68 3.77
N ASN A 375 4.93 -4.56 4.45
CA ASN A 375 6.17 -4.45 5.23
C ASN A 375 6.21 -5.37 6.46
N LEU A 376 5.07 -5.86 6.94
CA LEU A 376 5.02 -6.85 8.02
C LEU A 376 5.14 -8.30 7.54
N LEU A 377 5.32 -8.54 6.24
CA LEU A 377 5.61 -9.89 5.74
C LEU A 377 6.84 -10.46 6.47
N PRO A 378 6.79 -11.72 6.93
CA PRO A 378 7.83 -12.33 7.76
C PRO A 378 9.08 -12.73 6.96
N LEU A 379 9.55 -11.85 6.09
CA LEU A 379 10.64 -12.08 5.14
C LEU A 379 11.56 -10.85 5.09
N LEU A 380 12.89 -11.06 5.13
CA LEU A 380 13.83 -9.99 4.76
C LEU A 380 13.73 -9.75 3.23
N PRO A 381 13.82 -8.52 2.73
CA PRO A 381 14.27 -7.31 3.41
C PRO A 381 13.18 -6.46 4.09
N PHE A 382 11.96 -6.96 4.27
CA PHE A 382 10.88 -6.23 4.93
C PHE A 382 11.08 -6.14 6.45
N ASP A 383 10.43 -5.16 7.09
CA ASP A 383 10.45 -4.97 8.54
C ASP A 383 9.98 -6.21 9.32
N GLY A 384 8.98 -6.93 8.77
CA GLY A 384 8.48 -8.19 9.33
C GLY A 384 9.56 -9.27 9.46
N GLY A 385 10.59 -9.26 8.60
CA GLY A 385 11.74 -10.12 8.74
C GLY A 385 12.52 -9.82 10.02
N HIS A 386 12.73 -8.54 10.35
CA HIS A 386 13.37 -8.13 11.61
C HIS A 386 12.50 -8.45 12.83
N VAL A 387 11.17 -8.38 12.69
CA VAL A 387 10.24 -8.84 13.74
C VAL A 387 10.42 -10.32 14.01
N VAL A 388 10.45 -11.16 12.97
CA VAL A 388 10.64 -12.62 13.10
C VAL A 388 11.98 -12.94 13.73
N ILE A 389 13.07 -12.27 13.31
CA ILE A 389 14.39 -12.47 13.90
C ILE A 389 14.36 -12.11 15.38
N ALA A 390 13.81 -10.95 15.76
CA ALA A 390 13.74 -10.53 17.15
C ALA A 390 12.93 -11.51 18.02
N VAL A 391 11.80 -12.02 17.50
CA VAL A 391 10.98 -13.03 18.18
C VAL A 391 11.73 -14.36 18.31
N TYR A 392 12.36 -14.83 17.23
CA TYR A 392 13.14 -16.05 17.23
C TYR A 392 14.28 -16.01 18.27
N GLU A 393 15.07 -14.92 18.27
CA GLU A 393 16.14 -14.72 19.23
C GLU A 393 15.60 -14.70 20.66
N LYS A 394 14.46 -14.05 20.91
CA LYS A 394 13.81 -14.05 22.22
C LYS A 394 13.35 -15.45 22.68
N VAL A 395 12.78 -16.22 21.78
CA VAL A 395 12.38 -17.62 22.08
C VAL A 395 13.60 -18.46 22.40
N GLN A 396 14.71 -18.31 21.66
CA GLN A 396 15.95 -19.03 21.94
C GLN A 396 16.59 -18.62 23.27
N GLU A 397 16.59 -17.32 23.61
CA GLU A 397 17.02 -16.82 24.92
C GLU A 397 16.24 -17.53 26.05
N MET A 398 14.92 -17.67 25.91
CA MET A 398 14.08 -18.34 26.92
C MET A 398 14.34 -19.84 27.00
N ARG A 399 14.59 -20.51 25.85
CA ARG A 399 14.80 -21.97 25.78
C ARG A 399 16.17 -22.40 26.28
N THR A 400 17.21 -21.61 26.00
CA THR A 400 18.62 -21.92 26.34
C THR A 400 19.05 -21.32 27.68
N GLY A 401 18.24 -20.42 28.26
CA GLY A 401 18.61 -19.69 29.47
C GLY A 401 19.73 -18.68 29.26
N THR A 402 20.13 -18.41 28.02
CA THR A 402 21.19 -17.45 27.70
C THR A 402 20.67 -16.03 27.79
N ARG A 403 21.49 -15.10 28.28
CA ARG A 403 21.11 -13.69 28.39
C ARG A 403 20.95 -13.00 27.04
N ARG A 404 21.68 -13.47 26.04
CA ARG A 404 21.65 -12.98 24.65
C ARG A 404 21.86 -14.14 23.69
N TYR A 405 21.02 -14.20 22.68
CA TYR A 405 21.13 -15.09 21.54
C TYR A 405 21.14 -14.26 20.27
N PHE A 406 22.04 -14.56 19.37
CA PHE A 406 22.14 -13.92 18.05
C PHE A 406 21.87 -14.96 16.96
N ALA A 407 20.90 -14.69 16.11
CA ALA A 407 20.59 -15.55 14.99
C ALA A 407 21.72 -15.53 13.94
N ASP A 408 22.06 -16.70 13.40
CA ASP A 408 23.02 -16.80 12.29
C ASP A 408 22.34 -16.38 10.97
N LEU A 409 22.46 -15.10 10.63
CA LEU A 409 21.83 -14.54 9.44
C LEU A 409 22.46 -15.01 8.13
N ARG A 410 23.68 -15.56 8.14
CA ARG A 410 24.33 -16.11 6.93
C ARG A 410 23.50 -17.20 6.30
N ARG A 411 22.81 -18.01 7.12
CA ARG A 411 21.93 -19.07 6.64
C ARG A 411 20.70 -18.56 5.89
N TRP A 412 20.31 -17.31 6.13
CA TRP A 412 19.14 -16.67 5.53
C TRP A 412 19.48 -15.87 4.26
N GLU A 413 20.78 -15.59 4.01
CA GLU A 413 21.22 -14.84 2.84
C GLU A 413 20.67 -15.39 1.52
N PRO A 414 20.66 -16.72 1.22
CA PRO A 414 20.11 -17.20 -0.04
C PRO A 414 18.61 -16.92 -0.18
N LEU A 415 17.85 -16.99 0.92
CA LEU A 415 16.42 -16.65 0.94
C LEU A 415 16.24 -15.16 0.66
N VAL A 416 17.04 -14.28 1.29
CA VAL A 416 16.98 -12.83 1.07
C VAL A 416 17.26 -12.50 -0.40
N TYR A 417 18.30 -13.10 -1.00
CA TYR A 417 18.58 -12.90 -2.42
C TYR A 417 17.43 -13.40 -3.30
N GLY A 418 16.84 -14.54 -2.98
CA GLY A 418 15.66 -15.06 -3.70
C GLY A 418 14.48 -14.09 -3.64
N VAL A 419 14.20 -13.51 -2.48
CA VAL A 419 13.13 -12.51 -2.30
C VAL A 419 13.44 -11.23 -3.09
N VAL A 420 14.67 -10.71 -3.02
CA VAL A 420 15.08 -9.50 -3.75
C VAL A 420 14.98 -9.70 -5.26
N ILE A 421 15.39 -10.86 -5.79
CA ILE A 421 15.26 -11.19 -7.20
C ILE A 421 13.77 -11.25 -7.59
N LEU A 422 12.95 -11.94 -6.79
CA LEU A 422 11.49 -12.01 -7.03
C LEU A 422 10.86 -10.63 -7.07
N LEU A 423 11.18 -9.75 -6.10
CA LEU A 423 10.67 -8.38 -6.07
C LEU A 423 11.15 -7.57 -7.27
N GLY A 424 12.41 -7.75 -7.69
CA GLY A 424 12.96 -7.12 -8.88
C GLY A 424 12.21 -7.57 -10.15
N MET A 425 11.92 -8.85 -10.28
CA MET A 425 11.12 -9.37 -11.40
C MET A 425 9.70 -8.83 -11.38
N LEU A 426 9.04 -8.81 -10.21
CA LEU A 426 7.70 -8.23 -10.05
C LEU A 426 7.70 -6.74 -10.41
N PHE A 427 8.68 -5.98 -9.95
CA PHE A 427 8.81 -4.55 -10.27
C PHE A 427 8.94 -4.32 -11.78
N VAL A 428 9.81 -5.04 -12.46
CA VAL A 428 9.99 -4.91 -13.92
C VAL A 428 8.74 -5.35 -14.67
N SER A 429 8.10 -6.45 -14.26
CA SER A 429 6.89 -6.97 -14.89
C SER A 429 5.70 -6.04 -14.73
N THR A 430 5.49 -5.49 -13.53
CA THR A 430 4.40 -4.52 -13.27
C THR A 430 4.64 -3.20 -14.00
N LEU A 431 5.88 -2.72 -14.06
CA LEU A 431 6.24 -1.52 -14.80
C LEU A 431 5.98 -1.73 -16.31
N TRP A 432 6.39 -2.89 -16.84
CA TRP A 432 6.09 -3.27 -18.23
C TRP A 432 4.59 -3.28 -18.49
N LEU A 433 3.82 -3.91 -17.62
CA LEU A 433 2.37 -4.02 -17.74
C LEU A 433 1.69 -2.64 -17.77
N ASP A 434 2.11 -1.72 -16.88
CA ASP A 434 1.54 -0.38 -16.78
C ASP A 434 1.97 0.56 -17.94
N ILE A 435 3.11 0.28 -18.60
CA ILE A 435 3.52 1.01 -19.80
C ILE A 435 2.78 0.48 -21.03
N VAL A 436 2.69 -0.84 -21.16
CA VAL A 436 2.13 -1.49 -22.36
C VAL A 436 0.61 -1.48 -22.37
N ASN A 437 -0.02 -1.75 -21.21
CA ASN A 437 -1.47 -1.80 -21.05
C ASN A 437 -1.89 -1.04 -19.80
N PRO A 438 -1.85 0.31 -19.81
CA PRO A 438 -2.15 1.12 -18.63
C PRO A 438 -3.62 0.98 -18.20
N LEU A 439 -3.85 1.04 -16.87
CA LEU A 439 -5.18 1.22 -16.31
C LEU A 439 -5.65 2.65 -16.55
N GLU A 440 -6.88 2.82 -17.00
CA GLU A 440 -7.53 4.13 -17.19
C GLU A 440 -8.70 4.25 -16.21
N VAL A 441 -8.82 5.41 -15.57
CA VAL A 441 -10.03 5.79 -14.82
C VAL A 441 -11.04 6.28 -15.85
N ARG A 442 -12.14 5.54 -16.04
CA ARG A 442 -13.26 5.92 -16.90
C ARG A 442 -14.46 6.30 -16.04
#